data_5fb3301971fe0e18122776439ab6306e
#
_entry.id   5fb3301971fe0e18122776439ab6306e
#
_cell.length_a   1.000
_cell.length_b   1.000
_cell.length_c   1.000
_cell.angle_alpha   90.00
_cell.angle_beta   90.00
_cell.angle_gamma   90.00
#
_symmetry.space_group_name_H-M   'P 1'
#
loop_
_entity.id
_entity.type
_entity.pdbx_description
1 polymer ?
#
loop_
_entity_poly.entity_id
_entity_poly.type
_entity_poly.pdbx_seq_one_letter_code
_entity_poly.pdbx_strand_id
1 'polypeptide(L)'
;MKQPKVKVLLRTDKHLSDNTLPIWIRITHLRKASYLATGYSCQEVEWNPEAGRLYESKPRLTQGQKDELNPVEYRNLKKTYSAIKTNPLAKKINSEIDKQVRKILSVKDKLEANEQSLSSRLIKKQLEAQNSGISDKSFIQYWEAQNRLLEKQNAYRTLKTQKSILRQLRGDKKVEGFLKGKDLQFDEITVSFLEEYKAYLTGKGYAKKTIHNHLKTFRSILYKAIKEPGKNYFSQDKNPFFAFKLEADTTQRKERLNADEIKALEELKLEKGSRVYDARNMFLFSFYCAGVRIGDMLQLKWSNIQEGRLNYVMGKNDKERSMKLLPKALNVLKLYHKKDIELDNYIFPFLPNNLNRQNATILHKQIEAKAALINKCLKQVAEKAEIVKNLTTHMARHSFADMARKKKVSLFDIQKMLAHSDSKTTQVYLNSFDLESQDEAHEAVFQD
;
A
#
# COMPACT_ATOMS: atom_id res chain seq x y z
N MET A 1 11.72 -27.35 28.12
CA MET A 1 12.48 -26.63 27.04
C MET A 1 13.54 -25.71 27.66
N LYS A 2 14.75 -25.58 27.03
CA LYS A 2 15.75 -24.65 27.56
C LYS A 2 15.28 -23.22 27.38
N GLN A 3 15.21 -22.46 28.45
CA GLN A 3 14.74 -21.08 28.50
C GLN A 3 15.73 -20.11 27.85
N PRO A 4 15.28 -19.05 27.14
CA PRO A 4 16.14 -17.98 26.67
C PRO A 4 16.84 -17.25 27.82
N LYS A 5 18.17 -17.07 27.71
CA LYS A 5 18.95 -16.31 28.69
C LYS A 5 19.16 -14.89 28.19
N VAL A 6 18.96 -13.92 29.07
CA VAL A 6 19.20 -12.51 28.83
C VAL A 6 20.40 -12.05 29.64
N LYS A 7 21.40 -11.46 29.00
CA LYS A 7 22.61 -10.93 29.63
C LYS A 7 22.91 -9.53 29.10
N VAL A 8 23.20 -8.60 30.01
CA VAL A 8 23.71 -7.26 29.63
C VAL A 8 25.23 -7.35 29.57
N LEU A 9 25.84 -6.73 28.58
CA LEU A 9 27.27 -6.79 28.35
C LEU A 9 27.81 -5.48 27.75
N LEU A 10 29.05 -5.16 28.04
CA LEU A 10 29.81 -4.12 27.40
C LEU A 10 30.48 -4.66 26.13
N ARG A 11 30.38 -3.94 25.01
CA ARG A 11 31.02 -4.33 23.72
C ARG A 11 32.43 -3.74 23.66
N THR A 12 33.39 -4.48 24.16
CA THR A 12 34.84 -4.09 24.18
C THR A 12 35.51 -4.11 22.80
N ASP A 13 34.86 -4.75 21.83
CA ASP A 13 35.31 -4.82 20.43
C ASP A 13 34.90 -3.61 19.58
N LYS A 14 34.16 -2.64 20.14
CA LYS A 14 33.63 -1.48 19.40
C LYS A 14 33.73 -0.20 20.25
N HIS A 15 34.62 0.70 19.86
CA HIS A 15 34.71 2.04 20.44
C HIS A 15 33.80 3.02 19.69
N LEU A 16 33.15 3.92 20.43
CA LEU A 16 32.40 5.05 19.87
C LEU A 16 33.34 6.24 19.67
N SER A 17 32.85 7.28 18.97
CA SER A 17 33.63 8.49 18.67
C SER A 17 34.09 9.26 19.91
N ASP A 18 33.42 9.12 21.04
CA ASP A 18 33.75 9.68 22.36
C ASP A 18 34.65 8.76 23.21
N ASN A 19 35.20 7.73 22.61
CA ASN A 19 36.03 6.70 23.24
C ASN A 19 35.33 5.90 24.35
N THR A 20 34.01 5.89 24.38
CA THR A 20 33.21 5.02 25.24
C THR A 20 32.85 3.68 24.53
N LEU A 21 32.44 2.69 25.32
CA LEU A 21 32.04 1.39 24.84
C LEU A 21 30.52 1.21 24.94
N PRO A 22 29.83 0.75 23.90
CA PRO A 22 28.38 0.61 23.93
C PRO A 22 27.92 -0.57 24.77
N ILE A 23 26.84 -0.36 25.51
CA ILE A 23 26.17 -1.38 26.35
C ILE A 23 25.09 -2.07 25.52
N TRP A 24 25.14 -3.40 25.48
CA TRP A 24 24.21 -4.21 24.72
C TRP A 24 23.51 -5.26 25.59
N ILE A 25 22.33 -5.70 25.17
CA ILE A 25 21.63 -6.81 25.75
C ILE A 25 21.71 -8.00 24.79
N ARG A 26 22.23 -9.13 25.25
CA ARG A 26 22.31 -10.39 24.50
C ARG A 26 21.20 -11.33 24.94
N ILE A 27 20.37 -11.77 24.02
CA ILE A 27 19.34 -12.79 24.19
C ILE A 27 19.84 -14.06 23.54
N THR A 28 20.01 -15.13 24.31
CA THR A 28 20.54 -16.42 23.81
C THR A 28 19.50 -17.52 23.98
N HIS A 29 19.17 -18.25 22.92
CA HIS A 29 18.31 -19.43 22.95
C HIS A 29 18.86 -20.49 21.98
N LEU A 30 18.98 -21.74 22.46
CA LEU A 30 19.49 -22.89 21.68
C LEU A 30 20.81 -22.57 20.90
N ARG A 31 21.79 -21.99 21.62
CA ARG A 31 23.09 -21.53 21.08
C ARG A 31 23.05 -20.41 20.06
N LYS A 32 21.85 -19.90 19.67
CA LYS A 32 21.70 -18.73 18.79
C LYS A 32 21.52 -17.46 19.63
N ALA A 33 22.28 -16.42 19.32
CA ALA A 33 22.21 -15.14 20.02
C ALA A 33 21.65 -14.04 19.13
N SER A 34 20.88 -13.14 19.75
CA SER A 34 20.45 -11.87 19.17
C SER A 34 20.86 -10.73 20.08
N TYR A 35 21.21 -9.59 19.51
CA TYR A 35 21.76 -8.46 20.24
C TYR A 35 20.85 -7.23 20.07
N LEU A 36 20.67 -6.48 21.15
CA LEU A 36 19.94 -5.21 21.22
C LEU A 36 20.83 -4.14 21.81
N ALA A 37 20.97 -3.02 21.13
CA ALA A 37 21.65 -1.84 21.69
C ALA A 37 20.76 -1.19 22.74
N THR A 38 21.35 -0.83 23.89
CA THR A 38 20.61 -0.13 24.94
C THR A 38 20.45 1.37 24.66
N GLY A 39 21.27 1.93 23.77
CA GLY A 39 21.41 3.38 23.54
C GLY A 39 22.35 4.06 24.52
N TYR A 40 22.99 3.32 25.43
CA TYR A 40 23.93 3.83 26.42
C TYR A 40 25.34 3.30 26.19
N SER A 41 26.32 4.05 26.66
CA SER A 41 27.74 3.68 26.63
C SER A 41 28.41 4.12 27.94
N CYS A 42 29.58 3.56 28.23
CA CYS A 42 30.38 3.95 29.37
C CYS A 42 31.87 3.65 29.13
N GLN A 43 32.77 4.16 29.98
CA GLN A 43 34.15 3.73 30.00
C GLN A 43 34.27 2.35 30.61
N GLU A 44 35.24 1.54 30.20
CA GLU A 44 35.46 0.19 30.71
C GLU A 44 35.61 0.17 32.24
N VAL A 45 36.30 1.14 32.79
CA VAL A 45 36.54 1.30 34.23
C VAL A 45 35.27 1.67 35.05
N GLU A 46 34.19 2.05 34.41
CA GLU A 46 32.88 2.31 34.99
C GLU A 46 31.96 1.09 35.00
N TRP A 47 32.35 0.01 34.33
CA TRP A 47 31.53 -1.16 34.12
C TRP A 47 31.81 -2.29 35.09
N ASN A 48 30.79 -2.84 35.72
CA ASN A 48 30.86 -4.07 36.51
C ASN A 48 30.43 -5.27 35.64
N PRO A 49 31.38 -6.12 35.18
CA PRO A 49 31.08 -7.24 34.30
C PRO A 49 30.29 -8.36 34.95
N GLU A 50 30.39 -8.50 36.30
CA GLU A 50 29.66 -9.53 37.06
C GLU A 50 28.20 -9.14 37.20
N ALA A 51 27.93 -7.90 37.61
CA ALA A 51 26.57 -7.36 37.74
C ALA A 51 25.93 -7.05 36.38
N GLY A 52 26.72 -6.85 35.32
CA GLY A 52 26.24 -6.37 34.02
C GLY A 52 25.64 -4.95 34.11
N ARG A 53 26.23 -4.08 34.95
CA ARG A 53 25.76 -2.72 35.27
C ARG A 53 26.95 -1.77 35.48
N LEU A 54 26.67 -0.46 35.45
CA LEU A 54 27.66 0.54 35.84
C LEU A 54 27.84 0.54 37.37
N TYR A 55 29.04 0.86 37.83
CA TYR A 55 29.30 1.10 39.25
C TYR A 55 28.58 2.38 39.71
N GLU A 56 27.63 2.23 40.65
CA GLU A 56 26.95 3.36 41.31
C GLU A 56 27.77 3.97 42.46
N SER A 57 28.61 3.13 43.07
CA SER A 57 29.58 3.52 44.10
C SER A 57 30.87 2.73 43.94
N LYS A 58 31.99 3.25 44.41
CA LYS A 58 33.24 2.50 44.44
C LYS A 58 33.13 1.32 45.38
N PRO A 59 33.45 0.09 44.92
CA PRO A 59 33.44 -1.07 45.79
C PRO A 59 34.50 -0.89 46.91
N ARG A 60 34.15 -1.38 48.09
CA ARG A 60 35.02 -1.38 49.26
C ARG A 60 35.23 -2.81 49.71
N LEU A 61 36.47 -3.13 50.13
CA LEU A 61 36.75 -4.39 50.75
C LEU A 61 36.08 -4.45 52.12
N THR A 62 35.28 -5.49 52.34
CA THR A 62 34.74 -5.78 53.68
C THR A 62 35.84 -6.28 54.60
N GLN A 63 35.65 -6.23 55.92
CA GLN A 63 36.67 -6.69 56.87
C GLN A 63 36.95 -8.20 56.66
N GLY A 64 35.90 -9.05 56.52
CA GLY A 64 36.08 -10.48 56.24
C GLY A 64 36.92 -10.74 54.97
N GLN A 65 36.67 -9.99 53.86
CA GLN A 65 37.49 -10.11 52.65
C GLN A 65 38.96 -9.70 52.85
N LYS A 66 39.22 -8.76 53.75
CA LYS A 66 40.60 -8.36 54.09
C LYS A 66 41.33 -9.46 54.87
N ASP A 67 40.57 -10.14 55.73
CA ASP A 67 41.13 -11.20 56.62
C ASP A 67 41.36 -12.51 55.90
N GLU A 68 40.60 -12.77 54.82
CA GLU A 68 40.71 -14.00 53.98
C GLU A 68 41.75 -13.93 52.86
N LEU A 69 42.16 -12.70 52.42
CA LEU A 69 43.07 -12.50 51.31
C LEU A 69 44.54 -12.53 51.76
N ASN A 70 45.37 -13.18 50.94
CA ASN A 70 46.84 -13.06 51.12
C ASN A 70 47.33 -11.61 50.74
N PRO A 71 48.52 -11.19 51.16
CA PRO A 71 49.04 -9.86 50.92
C PRO A 71 49.14 -9.47 49.43
N VAL A 72 49.36 -10.43 48.53
CA VAL A 72 49.46 -10.20 47.08
C VAL A 72 48.08 -9.99 46.49
N GLU A 73 47.12 -10.85 46.84
CA GLU A 73 45.73 -10.75 46.41
C GLU A 73 45.07 -9.46 46.92
N TYR A 74 45.29 -9.10 48.20
CA TYR A 74 44.82 -7.83 48.75
C TYR A 74 45.35 -6.62 47.98
N ARG A 75 46.66 -6.61 47.64
CA ARG A 75 47.29 -5.52 46.89
C ARG A 75 46.70 -5.42 45.47
N ASN A 76 46.53 -6.54 44.82
CA ASN A 76 45.99 -6.59 43.47
C ASN A 76 44.50 -6.13 43.47
N LEU A 77 43.70 -6.61 44.39
CA LEU A 77 42.29 -6.26 44.50
C LEU A 77 42.09 -4.78 44.85
N LYS A 78 42.93 -4.24 45.76
CA LYS A 78 42.97 -2.81 46.11
C LYS A 78 43.33 -1.96 44.89
N LYS A 79 44.29 -2.39 44.07
CA LYS A 79 44.66 -1.70 42.83
C LYS A 79 43.51 -1.69 41.84
N THR A 80 42.85 -2.85 41.66
CA THR A 80 41.64 -2.97 40.80
C THR A 80 40.53 -2.04 41.27
N TYR A 81 40.21 -2.02 42.57
CA TYR A 81 39.16 -1.16 43.10
C TYR A 81 39.48 0.34 43.03
N SER A 82 40.77 0.71 43.14
CA SER A 82 41.19 2.09 42.99
C SER A 82 41.04 2.61 41.54
N ALA A 83 41.19 1.75 40.57
CA ALA A 83 41.01 2.07 39.14
C ALA A 83 39.53 2.29 38.73
N ILE A 84 38.60 1.77 39.52
CA ILE A 84 37.16 1.89 39.23
C ILE A 84 36.69 3.32 39.33
N LYS A 85 36.01 3.79 38.31
CA LYS A 85 35.33 5.08 38.28
C LYS A 85 33.84 4.90 38.41
N THR A 86 33.15 5.85 39.01
CA THR A 86 31.69 5.92 39.07
C THR A 86 31.19 6.94 38.06
N ASN A 87 30.18 6.60 37.34
CA ASN A 87 29.48 7.51 36.42
C ASN A 87 28.40 8.28 37.17
N PRO A 88 28.30 9.61 37.08
CA PRO A 88 27.27 10.40 37.76
C PRO A 88 25.84 9.97 37.37
N LEU A 89 25.69 9.41 36.18
CA LEU A 89 24.39 8.93 35.63
C LEU A 89 24.19 7.42 35.82
N ALA A 90 25.09 6.70 36.50
CA ALA A 90 25.06 5.25 36.63
C ALA A 90 23.70 4.74 37.12
N LYS A 91 23.14 5.32 38.17
CA LYS A 91 21.82 4.94 38.72
C LYS A 91 20.71 5.10 37.69
N LYS A 92 20.72 6.17 36.92
CA LYS A 92 19.72 6.43 35.85
C LYS A 92 19.88 5.42 34.71
N ILE A 93 21.10 5.22 34.23
CA ILE A 93 21.40 4.28 33.15
C ILE A 93 21.05 2.85 33.56
N ASN A 94 21.43 2.42 34.74
CA ASN A 94 21.09 1.09 35.27
C ASN A 94 19.57 0.89 35.36
N SER A 95 18.82 1.88 35.83
CA SER A 95 17.36 1.85 35.88
C SER A 95 16.73 1.68 34.49
N GLU A 96 17.25 2.39 33.47
CA GLU A 96 16.75 2.27 32.10
C GLU A 96 17.12 0.91 31.47
N ILE A 97 18.31 0.38 31.75
CA ILE A 97 18.71 -0.98 31.35
C ILE A 97 17.76 -2.01 31.99
N ASP A 98 17.44 -1.86 33.28
CA ASP A 98 16.51 -2.74 33.98
C ASP A 98 15.08 -2.70 33.40
N LYS A 99 14.61 -1.52 32.99
CA LYS A 99 13.32 -1.40 32.28
C LYS A 99 13.35 -2.14 30.95
N GLN A 100 14.46 -2.02 30.20
CA GLN A 100 14.60 -2.74 28.92
C GLN A 100 14.66 -4.26 29.13
N VAL A 101 15.40 -4.74 30.13
CA VAL A 101 15.46 -6.17 30.47
C VAL A 101 14.09 -6.70 30.91
N ARG A 102 13.36 -5.99 31.77
CA ARG A 102 11.98 -6.35 32.16
C ARG A 102 11.05 -6.44 30.96
N LYS A 103 11.17 -5.51 30.00
CA LYS A 103 10.37 -5.54 28.77
C LYS A 103 10.69 -6.78 27.91
N ILE A 104 11.96 -7.18 27.84
CA ILE A 104 12.38 -8.41 27.13
C ILE A 104 11.78 -9.65 27.80
N LEU A 105 11.84 -9.72 29.12
CA LEU A 105 11.27 -10.83 29.90
C LEU A 105 9.74 -10.91 29.75
N SER A 106 9.04 -9.79 29.80
CA SER A 106 7.58 -9.73 29.55
C SER A 106 7.20 -10.21 28.14
N VAL A 107 7.99 -9.89 27.11
CA VAL A 107 7.76 -10.42 25.76
C VAL A 107 7.99 -11.93 25.72
N LYS A 108 9.03 -12.40 26.38
CA LYS A 108 9.32 -13.84 26.52
C LYS A 108 8.15 -14.57 27.16
N ASP A 109 7.65 -14.08 28.30
CA ASP A 109 6.54 -14.70 29.05
C ASP A 109 5.24 -14.73 28.24
N LYS A 110 4.96 -13.67 27.46
CA LYS A 110 3.81 -13.63 26.54
C LYS A 110 3.92 -14.66 25.41
N LEU A 111 5.13 -14.88 24.87
CA LEU A 111 5.36 -15.89 23.84
C LEU A 111 5.17 -17.31 24.40
N GLU A 112 5.61 -17.56 25.63
CA GLU A 112 5.39 -18.83 26.34
C GLU A 112 3.90 -19.09 26.59
N ALA A 113 3.17 -18.10 27.10
CA ALA A 113 1.74 -18.20 27.37
C ALA A 113 0.89 -18.48 26.12
N ASN A 114 1.37 -18.04 24.93
CA ASN A 114 0.70 -18.26 23.64
C ASN A 114 1.22 -19.50 22.88
N GLU A 115 1.94 -20.41 23.54
CA GLU A 115 2.52 -21.64 22.96
C GLU A 115 3.36 -21.39 21.69
N GLN A 116 3.90 -20.18 21.53
CA GLN A 116 4.70 -19.82 20.37
C GLN A 116 6.14 -20.27 20.52
N SER A 117 6.76 -20.65 19.41
CA SER A 117 8.17 -21.06 19.37
C SER A 117 9.08 -19.95 19.89
N LEU A 118 9.75 -20.20 21.01
CA LEU A 118 10.75 -19.29 21.59
C LEU A 118 11.99 -19.24 20.72
N SER A 119 12.34 -18.07 20.20
CA SER A 119 13.64 -17.83 19.58
C SER A 119 14.17 -16.44 19.90
N SER A 120 15.51 -16.31 20.06
CA SER A 120 16.13 -15.01 20.31
C SER A 120 15.81 -13.98 19.23
N ARG A 121 15.64 -14.43 17.98
CA ARG A 121 15.28 -13.59 16.82
C ARG A 121 13.82 -13.12 16.89
N LEU A 122 12.91 -13.99 17.34
CA LEU A 122 11.49 -13.63 17.46
C LEU A 122 11.28 -12.63 18.60
N ILE A 123 11.93 -12.84 19.75
CA ILE A 123 11.90 -11.90 20.88
C ILE A 123 12.42 -10.51 20.42
N LYS A 124 13.55 -10.45 19.72
CA LYS A 124 14.08 -9.21 19.17
C LYS A 124 13.11 -8.53 18.22
N LYS A 125 12.51 -9.28 17.28
CA LYS A 125 11.55 -8.76 16.30
C LYS A 125 10.29 -8.18 16.96
N GLN A 126 9.78 -8.82 18.01
CA GLN A 126 8.63 -8.30 18.76
C GLN A 126 8.96 -7.04 19.55
N LEU A 127 10.16 -6.95 20.14
CA LEU A 127 10.62 -5.74 20.81
C LEU A 127 10.80 -4.56 19.87
N GLU A 128 11.38 -4.80 18.68
CA GLU A 128 11.51 -3.77 17.65
C GLU A 128 10.14 -3.26 17.16
N ALA A 129 9.17 -4.15 17.06
CA ALA A 129 7.79 -3.78 16.72
C ALA A 129 7.11 -2.97 17.83
N GLN A 130 7.33 -3.29 19.11
CA GLN A 130 6.83 -2.50 20.24
C GLN A 130 7.51 -1.12 20.34
N ASN A 131 8.79 -1.01 19.97
CA ASN A 131 9.52 0.26 19.95
C ASN A 131 9.17 1.14 18.74
N SER A 132 8.53 0.58 17.69
CA SER A 132 8.02 1.36 16.54
C SER A 132 6.82 2.26 16.88
N GLY A 133 6.39 2.30 18.13
CA GLY A 133 5.30 3.16 18.59
C GLY A 133 3.90 2.71 18.14
N ILE A 134 3.78 1.54 17.52
CA ILE A 134 2.48 0.94 17.19
C ILE A 134 1.99 0.24 18.45
N SER A 135 0.94 0.76 19.06
CA SER A 135 0.19 0.02 20.08
C SER A 135 -0.27 -1.30 19.47
N ASP A 136 0.10 -2.44 20.04
CA ASP A 136 -0.38 -3.75 19.55
C ASP A 136 -1.91 -3.88 19.61
N LYS A 137 -2.60 -2.89 20.18
CA LYS A 137 -4.05 -2.81 20.32
C LYS A 137 -4.72 -1.86 19.31
N SER A 138 -4.00 -0.88 18.76
CA SER A 138 -4.58 0.14 17.85
C SER A 138 -4.65 -0.33 16.40
N PHE A 139 -5.86 -0.50 15.89
CA PHE A 139 -6.12 -0.78 14.47
C PHE A 139 -5.77 0.41 13.56
N ILE A 140 -6.00 1.65 14.03
CA ILE A 140 -5.67 2.86 13.27
C ILE A 140 -4.17 2.97 13.05
N GLN A 141 -3.36 2.79 14.09
CA GLN A 141 -1.89 2.82 13.98
C GLN A 141 -1.37 1.69 13.11
N TYR A 142 -1.97 0.50 13.19
CA TYR A 142 -1.66 -0.61 12.28
C TYR A 142 -1.92 -0.23 10.82
N TRP A 143 -3.09 0.35 10.52
CA TRP A 143 -3.42 0.79 9.16
C TRP A 143 -2.47 1.86 8.64
N GLU A 144 -2.12 2.84 9.48
CA GLU A 144 -1.12 3.87 9.14
C GLU A 144 0.25 3.25 8.83
N ALA A 145 0.66 2.20 9.57
CA ALA A 145 1.88 1.46 9.28
C ALA A 145 1.82 0.74 7.93
N GLN A 146 0.69 0.10 7.60
CA GLN A 146 0.47 -0.48 6.28
C GLN A 146 0.52 0.59 5.16
N ASN A 147 -0.02 1.78 5.40
CA ASN A 147 0.08 2.90 4.47
C ASN A 147 1.53 3.36 4.24
N ARG A 148 2.37 3.39 5.29
CA ARG A 148 3.81 3.69 5.15
C ARG A 148 4.55 2.63 4.31
N LEU A 149 4.16 1.36 4.43
CA LEU A 149 4.72 0.29 3.57
C LEU A 149 4.34 0.49 2.10
N LEU A 150 3.08 0.80 1.81
CA LEU A 150 2.62 1.10 0.45
C LEU A 150 3.34 2.30 -0.16
N GLU A 151 3.66 3.30 0.65
CA GLU A 151 4.42 4.48 0.21
C GLU A 151 5.85 4.11 -0.21
N LYS A 152 6.53 3.27 0.58
CA LYS A 152 7.86 2.71 0.25
C LYS A 152 7.84 1.82 -1.00
N GLN A 153 6.73 1.15 -1.26
CA GLN A 153 6.52 0.30 -2.44
C GLN A 153 6.06 1.08 -3.69
N ASN A 154 5.93 2.41 -3.61
CA ASN A 154 5.39 3.26 -4.67
C ASN A 154 3.97 2.85 -5.14
N ALA A 155 3.20 2.18 -4.28
CA ALA A 155 1.84 1.73 -4.58
C ALA A 155 0.81 2.87 -4.46
N TYR A 156 1.03 3.96 -5.21
CA TYR A 156 0.33 5.25 -5.07
C TYR A 156 -1.19 5.15 -5.08
N ARG A 157 -1.78 4.41 -6.03
CA ARG A 157 -3.25 4.31 -6.18
C ARG A 157 -3.89 3.64 -4.97
N THR A 158 -3.30 2.54 -4.51
CA THR A 158 -3.77 1.82 -3.32
C THR A 158 -3.62 2.67 -2.08
N LEU A 159 -2.47 3.33 -1.92
CA LEU A 159 -2.18 4.25 -0.83
C LEU A 159 -3.18 5.40 -0.76
N LYS A 160 -3.47 6.06 -1.90
CA LYS A 160 -4.46 7.15 -1.99
C LYS A 160 -5.84 6.69 -1.53
N THR A 161 -6.29 5.52 -2.02
CA THR A 161 -7.58 4.95 -1.62
C THR A 161 -7.61 4.64 -0.12
N GLN A 162 -6.58 3.99 0.41
CA GLN A 162 -6.52 3.65 1.83
C GLN A 162 -6.44 4.90 2.71
N LYS A 163 -5.64 5.91 2.34
CA LYS A 163 -5.58 7.20 3.06
C LYS A 163 -6.94 7.91 3.05
N SER A 164 -7.66 7.89 1.92
CA SER A 164 -9.00 8.49 1.82
C SER A 164 -10.02 7.79 2.72
N ILE A 165 -10.04 6.46 2.74
CA ILE A 165 -10.96 5.67 3.57
C ILE A 165 -10.62 5.84 5.05
N LEU A 166 -9.33 5.77 5.42
CA LEU A 166 -8.89 5.97 6.79
C LEU A 166 -9.28 7.37 7.30
N ARG A 167 -9.20 8.38 6.44
CA ARG A 167 -9.65 9.73 6.74
C ARG A 167 -11.15 9.81 7.03
N GLN A 168 -11.98 9.11 6.27
CA GLN A 168 -13.44 9.05 6.52
C GLN A 168 -13.77 8.25 7.78
N LEU A 169 -12.96 7.26 8.10
CA LEU A 169 -13.11 6.47 9.33
C LEU A 169 -12.70 7.29 10.56
N ARG A 170 -11.46 7.78 10.60
CA ARG A 170 -10.89 8.46 11.78
C ARG A 170 -11.29 9.93 11.89
N GLY A 171 -11.28 10.64 10.77
CA GLY A 171 -11.31 12.10 10.71
C GLY A 171 -9.93 12.74 10.65
N ASP A 172 -9.92 14.01 10.29
CA ASP A 172 -8.75 14.91 10.34
C ASP A 172 -9.22 16.36 10.56
N LYS A 173 -8.30 17.34 10.46
CA LYS A 173 -8.61 18.78 10.61
C LYS A 173 -9.70 19.29 9.62
N LYS A 174 -9.97 18.59 8.53
CA LYS A 174 -10.90 19.00 7.46
C LYS A 174 -12.15 18.13 7.39
N VAL A 175 -12.09 16.92 7.91
CA VAL A 175 -13.16 15.91 7.86
C VAL A 175 -13.38 15.36 9.24
N GLU A 176 -14.57 15.48 9.81
CA GLU A 176 -14.87 14.99 11.15
C GLU A 176 -14.65 13.47 11.28
N GLY A 177 -14.98 12.68 10.26
CA GLY A 177 -14.85 11.22 10.28
C GLY A 177 -15.82 10.53 11.26
N PHE A 178 -15.97 9.22 11.10
CA PHE A 178 -16.85 8.41 11.95
C PHE A 178 -16.38 8.38 13.42
N LEU A 179 -15.08 8.21 13.63
CA LEU A 179 -14.48 8.11 14.97
C LEU A 179 -14.21 9.48 15.61
N LYS A 180 -14.47 10.59 14.92
CA LYS A 180 -14.24 11.97 15.42
C LYS A 180 -12.82 12.17 15.97
N GLY A 181 -11.82 11.64 15.27
CA GLY A 181 -10.41 11.72 15.66
C GLY A 181 -9.96 10.70 16.71
N LYS A 182 -10.87 9.93 17.30
CA LYS A 182 -10.53 8.88 18.28
C LYS A 182 -9.76 7.73 17.61
N ASP A 183 -9.05 6.98 18.44
CA ASP A 183 -8.43 5.72 18.04
C ASP A 183 -9.50 4.61 17.98
N LEU A 184 -9.18 3.53 17.29
CA LEU A 184 -9.97 2.30 17.23
C LEU A 184 -9.08 1.14 17.67
N GLN A 185 -9.45 0.47 18.75
CA GLN A 185 -8.73 -0.71 19.19
C GLN A 185 -9.22 -1.95 18.42
N PHE A 186 -8.38 -2.98 18.32
CA PHE A 186 -8.78 -4.20 17.61
C PHE A 186 -9.99 -4.89 18.23
N ASP A 187 -10.13 -4.90 19.57
CA ASP A 187 -11.23 -5.52 20.30
C ASP A 187 -12.57 -4.77 20.17
N GLU A 188 -12.55 -3.51 19.74
CA GLU A 188 -13.75 -2.72 19.42
C GLU A 188 -14.33 -3.05 18.05
N ILE A 189 -13.61 -3.81 17.21
CA ILE A 189 -14.05 -4.16 15.86
C ILE A 189 -15.06 -5.32 15.92
N THR A 190 -16.32 -4.97 16.12
CA THR A 190 -17.46 -5.89 16.21
C THR A 190 -18.37 -5.80 15.00
N VAL A 191 -19.37 -6.69 14.91
CA VAL A 191 -20.42 -6.60 13.87
C VAL A 191 -21.20 -5.29 14.03
N SER A 192 -21.56 -4.90 15.27
CA SER A 192 -22.25 -3.64 15.57
C SER A 192 -21.45 -2.44 15.07
N PHE A 193 -20.14 -2.41 15.34
CA PHE A 193 -19.26 -1.36 14.82
C PHE A 193 -19.31 -1.23 13.29
N LEU A 194 -19.29 -2.35 12.57
CA LEU A 194 -19.37 -2.33 11.12
C LEU A 194 -20.72 -1.85 10.59
N GLU A 195 -21.81 -2.21 11.26
CA GLU A 195 -23.16 -1.74 10.92
C GLU A 195 -23.30 -0.24 11.20
N GLU A 196 -22.79 0.26 12.32
CA GLU A 196 -22.78 1.69 12.65
C GLU A 196 -21.94 2.50 11.64
N TYR A 197 -20.77 1.98 11.24
CA TYR A 197 -19.94 2.60 10.22
C TYR A 197 -20.63 2.62 8.85
N LYS A 198 -21.30 1.51 8.47
CA LYS A 198 -22.14 1.44 7.25
C LYS A 198 -23.27 2.47 7.29
N ALA A 199 -23.99 2.57 8.42
CA ALA A 199 -25.06 3.54 8.63
C ALA A 199 -24.56 4.99 8.54
N TYR A 200 -23.40 5.29 9.15
CA TYR A 200 -22.75 6.60 9.04
C TYR A 200 -22.45 6.97 7.58
N LEU A 201 -21.85 6.05 6.80
CA LEU A 201 -21.57 6.31 5.39
C LEU A 201 -22.84 6.50 4.57
N THR A 202 -23.92 5.75 4.87
CA THR A 202 -25.22 5.90 4.23
C THR A 202 -25.82 7.27 4.56
N GLY A 203 -25.78 7.69 5.82
CA GLY A 203 -26.24 9.01 6.26
C GLY A 203 -25.46 10.18 5.65
N LYS A 204 -24.21 9.96 5.26
CA LYS A 204 -23.40 10.92 4.47
C LYS A 204 -23.74 10.92 2.98
N GLY A 205 -24.69 10.12 2.51
CA GLY A 205 -25.12 10.05 1.12
C GLY A 205 -24.16 9.31 0.18
N TYR A 206 -23.26 8.46 0.71
CA TYR A 206 -22.38 7.66 -0.14
C TYR A 206 -23.16 6.60 -0.92
N ALA A 207 -22.83 6.45 -2.21
CA ALA A 207 -23.38 5.40 -3.04
C ALA A 207 -23.02 4.01 -2.50
N LYS A 208 -23.92 3.02 -2.64
CA LYS A 208 -23.73 1.61 -2.20
C LYS A 208 -22.36 1.05 -2.58
N LYS A 209 -21.90 1.31 -3.82
CA LYS A 209 -20.59 0.88 -4.31
C LYS A 209 -19.43 1.50 -3.53
N THR A 210 -19.54 2.76 -3.13
CA THR A 210 -18.52 3.45 -2.33
C THR A 210 -18.47 2.84 -0.93
N ILE A 211 -19.63 2.61 -0.30
CA ILE A 211 -19.74 1.95 1.01
C ILE A 211 -19.12 0.55 0.96
N HIS A 212 -19.46 -0.25 -0.06
CA HIS A 212 -18.84 -1.55 -0.29
C HIS A 212 -17.30 -1.46 -0.36
N ASN A 213 -16.76 -0.49 -1.08
CA ASN A 213 -15.31 -0.30 -1.20
C ASN A 213 -14.65 0.09 0.13
N HIS A 214 -15.32 0.91 0.96
CA HIS A 214 -14.86 1.24 2.30
C HIS A 214 -14.74 -0.02 3.17
N LEU A 215 -15.81 -0.78 3.28
CA LEU A 215 -15.87 -2.00 4.10
C LEU A 215 -14.96 -3.11 3.57
N LYS A 216 -14.86 -3.26 2.25
CA LYS A 216 -13.91 -4.19 1.60
C LYS A 216 -12.45 -3.85 1.93
N THR A 217 -12.10 -2.57 1.91
CA THR A 217 -10.74 -2.12 2.24
C THR A 217 -10.46 -2.31 3.73
N PHE A 218 -11.42 -1.94 4.60
CA PHE A 218 -11.35 -2.21 6.04
C PHE A 218 -11.10 -3.70 6.31
N ARG A 219 -11.92 -4.58 5.71
CA ARG A 219 -11.75 -6.03 5.79
C ARG A 219 -10.36 -6.48 5.37
N SER A 220 -9.84 -5.92 4.25
CA SER A 220 -8.51 -6.29 3.75
C SER A 220 -7.40 -5.95 4.75
N ILE A 221 -7.49 -4.80 5.44
CA ILE A 221 -6.52 -4.41 6.47
C ILE A 221 -6.64 -5.30 7.71
N LEU A 222 -7.86 -5.59 8.16
CA LEU A 222 -8.09 -6.48 9.29
C LEU A 222 -7.54 -7.89 9.02
N TYR A 223 -7.78 -8.44 7.83
CA TYR A 223 -7.24 -9.75 7.44
C TYR A 223 -5.71 -9.78 7.36
N LYS A 224 -5.07 -8.68 7.00
CA LYS A 224 -3.61 -8.57 7.07
C LYS A 224 -3.11 -8.64 8.51
N ALA A 225 -3.79 -7.97 9.44
CA ALA A 225 -3.45 -8.01 10.86
C ALA A 225 -3.64 -9.41 11.46
N ILE A 226 -4.75 -10.10 11.12
CA ILE A 226 -5.01 -11.48 11.55
C ILE A 226 -3.91 -12.44 11.07
N LYS A 227 -3.46 -12.27 9.81
CA LYS A 227 -2.49 -13.16 9.17
C LYS A 227 -1.03 -12.76 9.38
N GLU A 228 -0.74 -11.71 10.16
CA GLU A 228 0.62 -11.24 10.32
C GLU A 228 1.47 -12.22 11.15
N PRO A 229 2.54 -12.83 10.57
CA PRO A 229 3.30 -13.85 11.26
C PRO A 229 3.97 -13.32 12.53
N GLY A 230 3.83 -14.06 13.63
CA GLY A 230 4.45 -13.72 14.92
C GLY A 230 3.81 -12.55 15.65
N LYS A 231 2.63 -12.12 15.23
CA LYS A 231 1.78 -11.12 15.88
C LYS A 231 0.39 -11.68 16.12
N ASN A 232 -0.20 -11.30 17.24
CA ASN A 232 -1.57 -11.66 17.58
C ASN A 232 -2.37 -10.38 17.82
N TYR A 233 -2.54 -9.59 16.74
CA TYR A 233 -3.30 -8.33 16.79
C TYR A 233 -4.79 -8.58 17.03
N PHE A 234 -5.32 -9.60 16.36
CA PHE A 234 -6.75 -9.92 16.36
C PHE A 234 -6.95 -11.41 16.09
N SER A 235 -7.78 -12.06 16.90
CA SER A 235 -8.05 -13.49 16.77
C SER A 235 -9.01 -13.78 15.62
N GLN A 236 -8.76 -14.86 14.86
CA GLN A 236 -9.55 -15.25 13.71
C GLN A 236 -11.02 -15.56 14.07
N ASP A 237 -11.26 -16.18 15.22
CA ASP A 237 -12.58 -16.55 15.73
C ASP A 237 -13.47 -15.33 16.03
N LYS A 238 -12.85 -14.20 16.38
CA LYS A 238 -13.54 -12.92 16.66
C LYS A 238 -13.81 -12.08 15.40
N ASN A 239 -13.46 -12.59 14.22
CA ASN A 239 -13.55 -11.82 12.98
C ASN A 239 -15.02 -11.49 12.62
N PRO A 240 -15.46 -10.22 12.70
CA PRO A 240 -16.85 -9.85 12.48
C PRO A 240 -17.33 -10.11 11.05
N PHE A 241 -16.41 -10.21 10.09
CA PHE A 241 -16.75 -10.49 8.69
C PHE A 241 -17.18 -11.93 8.41
N PHE A 242 -17.20 -12.80 9.42
CA PHE A 242 -17.89 -14.08 9.31
C PHE A 242 -19.41 -13.91 9.35
N ALA A 243 -19.91 -12.99 10.17
CA ALA A 243 -21.33 -12.69 10.30
C ALA A 243 -21.75 -11.48 9.41
N PHE A 244 -20.89 -10.45 9.31
CA PHE A 244 -21.15 -9.26 8.49
C PHE A 244 -20.92 -9.56 7.01
N LYS A 245 -22.01 -9.58 6.22
CA LYS A 245 -21.96 -9.80 4.77
C LYS A 245 -21.75 -8.50 4.01
N LEU A 246 -20.75 -8.48 3.13
CA LEU A 246 -20.53 -7.39 2.19
C LEU A 246 -21.45 -7.56 0.98
N GLU A 247 -22.48 -6.73 0.91
CA GLU A 247 -23.36 -6.67 -0.26
C GLU A 247 -22.60 -6.09 -1.45
N ALA A 248 -22.52 -6.82 -2.55
CA ALA A 248 -21.95 -6.33 -3.79
C ALA A 248 -23.05 -5.62 -4.58
N ASP A 249 -22.85 -4.34 -4.90
CA ASP A 249 -23.71 -3.65 -5.86
C ASP A 249 -23.27 -4.03 -7.27
N THR A 250 -24.08 -4.85 -7.93
CA THR A 250 -23.84 -5.36 -9.30
C THR A 250 -24.65 -4.61 -10.37
N THR A 251 -25.47 -3.65 -10.00
CA THR A 251 -26.58 -3.14 -10.83
C THR A 251 -26.28 -1.91 -11.68
N GLN A 252 -25.07 -1.35 -11.70
CA GLN A 252 -24.80 -0.19 -12.56
C GLN A 252 -24.71 -0.58 -14.04
N ARG A 253 -25.74 -0.23 -14.82
CA ARG A 253 -25.67 -0.21 -16.29
C ARG A 253 -24.57 0.78 -16.68
N LYS A 254 -23.59 0.32 -17.41
CA LYS A 254 -22.51 1.18 -17.92
C LYS A 254 -22.96 1.80 -19.22
N GLU A 255 -22.99 3.12 -19.28
CA GLU A 255 -23.25 3.85 -20.51
C GLU A 255 -22.19 3.54 -21.57
N ARG A 256 -22.61 3.48 -22.81
CA ARG A 256 -21.81 3.17 -23.99
C ARG A 256 -22.33 3.93 -25.21
N LEU A 257 -21.45 4.24 -26.16
CA LEU A 257 -21.84 4.85 -27.41
C LEU A 257 -22.23 3.75 -28.43
N ASN A 258 -23.25 4.05 -29.22
CA ASN A 258 -23.61 3.27 -30.39
C ASN A 258 -22.77 3.67 -31.63
N ALA A 259 -23.04 3.04 -32.77
CA ALA A 259 -22.28 3.28 -34.01
C ALA A 259 -22.44 4.73 -34.53
N ASP A 260 -23.68 5.28 -34.45
CA ASP A 260 -24.00 6.61 -34.93
C ASP A 260 -23.34 7.70 -34.05
N GLU A 261 -23.33 7.50 -32.75
CA GLU A 261 -22.62 8.41 -31.81
C GLU A 261 -21.10 8.39 -32.02
N ILE A 262 -20.51 7.21 -32.32
CA ILE A 262 -19.09 7.14 -32.71
C ILE A 262 -18.85 7.87 -34.02
N LYS A 263 -19.73 7.70 -35.03
CA LYS A 263 -19.64 8.41 -36.29
C LYS A 263 -19.76 9.93 -36.10
N ALA A 264 -20.68 10.40 -35.27
CA ALA A 264 -20.84 11.80 -34.90
C ALA A 264 -19.51 12.38 -34.32
N LEU A 265 -18.80 11.60 -33.45
CA LEU A 265 -17.50 12.00 -32.94
C LEU A 265 -16.42 12.04 -34.04
N GLU A 266 -16.45 11.13 -35.01
CA GLU A 266 -15.51 11.10 -36.14
C GLU A 266 -15.67 12.35 -37.04
N GLU A 267 -16.91 12.72 -37.32
CA GLU A 267 -17.28 13.81 -38.24
C GLU A 267 -17.25 15.20 -37.57
N LEU A 268 -17.19 15.26 -36.24
CA LEU A 268 -17.25 16.50 -35.48
C LEU A 268 -16.08 17.44 -35.85
N LYS A 269 -16.43 18.63 -36.32
CA LYS A 269 -15.43 19.66 -36.64
C LYS A 269 -15.01 20.40 -35.37
N LEU A 270 -13.74 20.33 -35.06
CA LEU A 270 -13.14 20.98 -33.88
C LEU A 270 -11.89 21.76 -34.31
N GLU A 271 -11.59 22.79 -33.57
CA GLU A 271 -10.37 23.58 -33.77
C GLU A 271 -9.14 22.72 -33.52
N LYS A 272 -8.28 22.57 -34.54
CA LYS A 272 -7.05 21.78 -34.43
C LYS A 272 -6.10 22.37 -33.39
N GLY A 273 -5.50 21.52 -32.58
CA GLY A 273 -4.60 21.91 -31.49
C GLY A 273 -5.32 22.33 -30.19
N SER A 274 -6.64 22.45 -30.20
CA SER A 274 -7.39 22.66 -28.96
C SER A 274 -7.40 21.40 -28.09
N ARG A 275 -7.50 21.56 -26.75
CA ARG A 275 -7.60 20.44 -25.82
C ARG A 275 -8.84 19.58 -26.05
N VAL A 276 -9.92 20.16 -26.55
CA VAL A 276 -11.16 19.47 -26.90
C VAL A 276 -10.94 18.57 -28.12
N TYR A 277 -10.22 19.07 -29.14
CA TYR A 277 -9.79 18.30 -30.30
C TYR A 277 -8.93 17.10 -29.90
N ASP A 278 -7.91 17.33 -29.07
CA ASP A 278 -7.01 16.27 -28.61
C ASP A 278 -7.73 15.22 -27.75
N ALA A 279 -8.66 15.65 -26.88
CA ALA A 279 -9.45 14.74 -26.07
C ALA A 279 -10.36 13.84 -26.93
N ARG A 280 -11.02 14.39 -27.97
CA ARG A 280 -11.79 13.63 -28.94
C ARG A 280 -10.94 12.59 -29.66
N ASN A 281 -9.78 12.99 -30.16
CA ASN A 281 -8.87 12.11 -30.86
C ASN A 281 -8.33 11.00 -29.97
N MET A 282 -7.99 11.29 -28.70
CA MET A 282 -7.61 10.28 -27.73
C MET A 282 -8.74 9.30 -27.45
N PHE A 283 -9.97 9.76 -27.35
CA PHE A 283 -11.12 8.88 -27.18
C PHE A 283 -11.28 7.92 -28.35
N LEU A 284 -11.27 8.44 -29.58
CA LEU A 284 -11.36 7.63 -30.81
C LEU A 284 -10.19 6.65 -30.94
N PHE A 285 -8.96 7.09 -30.66
CA PHE A 285 -7.80 6.19 -30.67
C PHE A 285 -7.94 5.08 -29.63
N SER A 286 -8.37 5.42 -28.41
CA SER A 286 -8.67 4.41 -27.39
C SER A 286 -9.70 3.39 -27.89
N PHE A 287 -10.78 3.86 -28.48
CA PHE A 287 -11.84 3.02 -29.02
C PHE A 287 -11.30 2.08 -30.11
N TYR A 288 -10.56 2.57 -31.09
CA TYR A 288 -9.98 1.77 -32.18
C TYR A 288 -8.88 0.81 -31.72
N CYS A 289 -8.24 1.12 -30.61
CA CYS A 289 -7.24 0.26 -29.98
C CYS A 289 -7.81 -0.60 -28.83
N ALA A 290 -9.07 -1.07 -29.00
CA ALA A 290 -9.75 -1.95 -28.04
C ALA A 290 -9.73 -1.42 -26.61
N GLY A 291 -9.95 -0.10 -26.43
CA GLY A 291 -10.13 0.53 -25.12
C GLY A 291 -8.86 0.62 -24.29
N VAL A 292 -7.79 1.20 -24.82
CA VAL A 292 -6.58 1.53 -24.03
C VAL A 292 -6.97 2.43 -22.86
N ARG A 293 -6.52 2.11 -21.64
CA ARG A 293 -6.87 2.91 -20.45
C ARG A 293 -6.21 4.27 -20.50
N ILE A 294 -6.88 5.30 -19.97
CA ILE A 294 -6.38 6.68 -20.00
C ILE A 294 -4.99 6.82 -19.37
N GLY A 295 -4.71 6.10 -18.29
CA GLY A 295 -3.40 6.14 -17.66
C GLY A 295 -2.28 5.55 -18.51
N ASP A 296 -2.57 4.55 -19.33
CA ASP A 296 -1.65 3.96 -20.29
C ASP A 296 -1.55 4.88 -21.53
N MET A 297 -2.70 5.34 -22.03
CA MET A 297 -2.80 6.24 -23.18
C MET A 297 -1.95 7.51 -23.06
N LEU A 298 -2.00 8.16 -21.88
CA LEU A 298 -1.22 9.36 -21.59
C LEU A 298 0.29 9.12 -21.63
N GLN A 299 0.72 7.88 -21.45
CA GLN A 299 2.13 7.50 -21.41
C GLN A 299 2.63 6.86 -22.71
N LEU A 300 1.76 6.69 -23.71
CA LEU A 300 2.18 6.16 -25.00
C LEU A 300 3.16 7.10 -25.68
N LYS A 301 4.26 6.52 -26.14
CA LYS A 301 5.32 7.18 -26.90
C LYS A 301 5.33 6.69 -28.34
N TRP A 302 6.01 7.40 -29.21
CA TRP A 302 6.20 6.98 -30.59
C TRP A 302 6.98 5.66 -30.69
N SER A 303 7.90 5.38 -29.76
CA SER A 303 8.59 4.09 -29.65
C SER A 303 7.67 2.90 -29.39
N ASN A 304 6.44 3.14 -28.92
CA ASN A 304 5.44 2.08 -28.78
C ASN A 304 4.81 1.64 -30.11
N ILE A 305 5.04 2.41 -31.17
CA ILE A 305 4.52 2.11 -32.52
C ILE A 305 5.64 1.48 -33.34
N GLN A 306 5.54 0.18 -33.60
CA GLN A 306 6.54 -0.57 -34.34
C GLN A 306 5.83 -1.51 -35.33
N GLU A 307 6.30 -1.57 -36.57
CA GLU A 307 5.79 -2.48 -37.62
C GLU A 307 4.25 -2.46 -37.78
N GLY A 308 3.66 -1.27 -37.68
CA GLY A 308 2.19 -1.12 -37.75
C GLY A 308 1.41 -1.67 -36.56
N ARG A 309 2.10 -1.91 -35.44
CA ARG A 309 1.51 -2.39 -34.17
C ARG A 309 1.73 -1.41 -33.04
N LEU A 310 0.79 -1.38 -32.10
CA LEU A 310 0.93 -0.72 -30.83
C LEU A 310 1.40 -1.73 -29.77
N ASN A 311 2.59 -1.51 -29.19
CA ASN A 311 3.20 -2.36 -28.19
C ASN A 311 3.44 -1.57 -26.89
N TYR A 312 2.88 -2.01 -25.77
CA TYR A 312 3.08 -1.35 -24.48
C TYR A 312 2.80 -2.28 -23.29
N VAL A 313 3.36 -1.94 -22.13
CA VAL A 313 3.08 -2.61 -20.85
C VAL A 313 1.97 -1.86 -20.13
N MET A 314 0.95 -2.58 -19.69
CA MET A 314 -0.19 -1.97 -18.99
C MET A 314 0.15 -1.64 -17.54
N GLY A 315 0.00 -0.40 -17.13
CA GLY A 315 0.29 0.07 -15.77
C GLY A 315 -0.65 -0.44 -14.65
N LYS A 316 -1.66 -1.28 -14.97
CA LYS A 316 -2.55 -1.86 -13.96
C LYS A 316 -2.09 -3.23 -13.45
N ASN A 317 -1.48 -4.04 -14.30
CA ASN A 317 -1.17 -5.46 -14.03
C ASN A 317 0.11 -5.93 -14.70
N ASP A 318 0.93 -5.01 -15.20
CA ASP A 318 2.24 -5.20 -15.83
C ASP A 318 2.23 -6.23 -16.98
N LYS A 319 1.06 -6.39 -17.63
CA LYS A 319 0.93 -7.28 -18.80
C LYS A 319 1.32 -6.54 -20.06
N GLU A 320 2.11 -7.17 -20.89
CA GLU A 320 2.40 -6.72 -22.25
C GLU A 320 1.15 -6.78 -23.11
N ARG A 321 1.01 -5.81 -23.98
CA ARG A 321 -0.05 -5.72 -24.95
C ARG A 321 0.49 -5.34 -26.31
N SER A 322 0.15 -6.14 -27.30
CA SER A 322 0.47 -5.90 -28.70
C SER A 322 -0.80 -5.99 -29.54
N MET A 323 -1.05 -5.00 -30.38
CA MET A 323 -2.19 -4.99 -31.29
C MET A 323 -1.85 -4.35 -32.62
N LYS A 324 -2.40 -4.89 -33.71
CA LYS A 324 -2.31 -4.30 -35.05
C LYS A 324 -3.09 -2.99 -35.08
N LEU A 325 -2.49 -1.96 -35.62
CA LEU A 325 -3.15 -0.67 -35.85
C LEU A 325 -3.95 -0.71 -37.15
N LEU A 326 -5.25 -0.52 -37.02
CA LEU A 326 -6.16 -0.45 -38.15
C LEU A 326 -6.16 0.97 -38.77
N PRO A 327 -6.62 1.14 -40.03
CA PRO A 327 -6.55 2.43 -40.76
C PRO A 327 -7.11 3.61 -39.93
N LYS A 328 -8.24 3.45 -39.25
CA LYS A 328 -8.83 4.50 -38.41
C LYS A 328 -7.92 4.95 -37.26
N ALA A 329 -7.23 4.01 -36.61
CA ALA A 329 -6.24 4.32 -35.56
C ALA A 329 -5.00 5.03 -36.15
N LEU A 330 -4.52 4.55 -37.29
CA LEU A 330 -3.39 5.17 -38.00
C LEU A 330 -3.72 6.61 -38.46
N ASN A 331 -4.95 6.87 -38.90
CA ASN A 331 -5.38 8.21 -39.26
C ASN A 331 -5.34 9.18 -38.08
N VAL A 332 -5.71 8.72 -36.87
CA VAL A 332 -5.56 9.52 -35.65
C VAL A 332 -4.09 9.82 -35.37
N LEU A 333 -3.20 8.83 -35.48
CA LEU A 333 -1.76 9.02 -35.25
C LEU A 333 -1.14 10.01 -36.23
N LYS A 334 -1.55 10.00 -37.51
CA LYS A 334 -1.08 10.95 -38.52
C LYS A 334 -1.33 12.41 -38.14
N LEU A 335 -2.37 12.71 -37.34
CA LEU A 335 -2.67 14.07 -36.88
C LEU A 335 -1.60 14.61 -35.90
N TYR A 336 -0.84 13.74 -35.26
CA TYR A 336 0.18 14.07 -34.25
C TYR A 336 1.61 13.85 -34.77
N HIS A 337 1.76 13.16 -35.91
CA HIS A 337 3.08 12.88 -36.48
C HIS A 337 3.69 14.16 -37.08
N LYS A 338 4.92 14.48 -36.65
CA LYS A 338 5.74 15.59 -37.15
C LYS A 338 7.03 15.05 -37.75
N LYS A 339 7.67 15.81 -38.65
CA LYS A 339 8.84 15.37 -39.40
C LYS A 339 10.05 15.04 -38.50
N ASP A 340 10.21 15.78 -37.39
CA ASP A 340 11.35 15.66 -36.46
C ASP A 340 10.92 15.14 -35.08
N ILE A 341 10.10 14.10 -35.05
CA ILE A 341 9.61 13.54 -33.82
C ILE A 341 10.63 12.54 -33.23
N GLU A 342 11.02 12.75 -31.99
CA GLU A 342 11.80 11.77 -31.23
C GLU A 342 10.93 10.60 -30.78
N LEU A 343 11.46 9.38 -30.90
CA LEU A 343 10.73 8.16 -30.52
C LEU A 343 10.33 8.14 -29.04
N ASP A 344 11.05 8.87 -28.18
CA ASP A 344 10.76 8.93 -26.73
C ASP A 344 9.70 9.98 -26.36
N ASN A 345 9.24 10.79 -27.32
CA ASN A 345 8.18 11.76 -27.10
C ASN A 345 6.81 11.09 -26.97
N TYR A 346 5.95 11.69 -26.13
CA TYR A 346 4.56 11.23 -26.00
C TYR A 346 3.77 11.50 -27.28
N ILE A 347 2.89 10.55 -27.65
CA ILE A 347 2.02 10.67 -28.84
C ILE A 347 1.03 11.83 -28.66
N PHE A 348 0.39 11.92 -27.49
CA PHE A 348 -0.62 12.94 -27.21
C PHE A 348 -0.08 14.07 -26.32
N PRO A 349 -0.38 15.35 -26.62
CA PRO A 349 0.29 16.51 -26.03
C PRO A 349 -0.27 16.90 -24.64
N PHE A 350 -0.55 15.92 -23.78
CA PHE A 350 -1.05 16.19 -22.43
C PHE A 350 0.02 16.14 -21.35
N LEU A 351 1.02 15.29 -21.50
CA LEU A 351 2.17 15.22 -20.60
C LEU A 351 3.39 15.91 -21.27
N PRO A 352 4.16 16.68 -20.51
CA PRO A 352 5.39 17.27 -21.04
C PRO A 352 6.48 16.20 -21.22
N ASN A 353 7.22 16.24 -22.34
CA ASN A 353 8.25 15.24 -22.63
C ASN A 353 9.40 15.22 -21.62
N ASN A 354 9.69 16.36 -20.98
CA ASN A 354 10.70 16.50 -19.92
C ASN A 354 10.21 16.12 -18.51
N LEU A 355 9.06 15.47 -18.37
CA LEU A 355 8.54 15.07 -17.07
C LEU A 355 9.49 14.09 -16.38
N ASN A 356 9.86 14.38 -15.12
CA ASN A 356 10.64 13.46 -14.30
C ASN A 356 9.85 12.18 -14.00
N ARG A 357 10.14 11.11 -14.74
CA ARG A 357 9.46 9.80 -14.63
C ARG A 357 9.99 8.95 -13.50
N GLN A 358 11.16 9.26 -12.95
CA GLN A 358 11.74 8.50 -11.82
C GLN A 358 10.93 8.71 -10.52
N ASN A 359 10.23 9.85 -10.42
CA ASN A 359 9.34 10.09 -9.30
C ASN A 359 7.91 9.61 -9.63
N ALA A 360 7.61 8.35 -9.26
CA ALA A 360 6.31 7.72 -9.48
C ALA A 360 5.14 8.55 -8.92
N THR A 361 5.31 9.23 -7.78
CA THR A 361 4.28 10.06 -7.18
C THR A 361 3.94 11.28 -8.04
N ILE A 362 4.95 11.95 -8.60
CA ILE A 362 4.76 13.11 -9.49
C ILE A 362 4.06 12.64 -10.77
N LEU A 363 4.55 11.56 -11.38
CA LEU A 363 3.96 11.01 -12.60
C LEU A 363 2.48 10.66 -12.38
N HIS A 364 2.14 9.94 -11.31
CA HIS A 364 0.74 9.58 -11.02
C HIS A 364 -0.16 10.79 -10.79
N LYS A 365 0.31 11.82 -10.06
CA LYS A 365 -0.44 13.07 -9.88
C LYS A 365 -0.71 13.77 -11.21
N GLN A 366 0.28 13.83 -12.11
CA GLN A 366 0.12 14.41 -13.43
C GLN A 366 -0.87 13.62 -14.28
N ILE A 367 -0.78 12.30 -14.30
CA ILE A 367 -1.73 11.42 -15.01
C ILE A 367 -3.17 11.66 -14.50
N GLU A 368 -3.39 11.73 -13.19
CA GLU A 368 -4.72 11.99 -12.62
C GLU A 368 -5.26 13.37 -13.01
N ALA A 369 -4.42 14.41 -12.91
CA ALA A 369 -4.81 15.76 -13.29
C ALA A 369 -5.17 15.86 -14.78
N LYS A 370 -4.36 15.22 -15.65
CA LYS A 370 -4.62 15.21 -17.09
C LYS A 370 -5.85 14.35 -17.44
N ALA A 371 -6.06 13.21 -16.78
CA ALA A 371 -7.26 12.41 -16.97
C ALA A 371 -8.55 13.19 -16.58
N ALA A 372 -8.51 13.96 -15.49
CA ALA A 372 -9.62 14.83 -15.10
C ALA A 372 -9.88 15.94 -16.14
N LEU A 373 -8.80 16.57 -16.64
CA LEU A 373 -8.89 17.57 -17.71
C LEU A 373 -9.51 16.99 -18.99
N ILE A 374 -9.04 15.82 -19.43
CA ILE A 374 -9.55 15.16 -20.63
C ILE A 374 -11.04 14.82 -20.47
N ASN A 375 -11.47 14.29 -19.32
CA ASN A 375 -12.88 14.03 -19.06
C ASN A 375 -13.72 15.33 -19.07
N LYS A 376 -13.17 16.47 -18.61
CA LYS A 376 -13.83 17.77 -18.75
C LYS A 376 -13.97 18.18 -20.21
N CYS A 377 -12.92 17.98 -21.02
CA CYS A 377 -13.00 18.26 -22.46
C CYS A 377 -13.96 17.32 -23.19
N LEU A 378 -14.02 16.04 -22.80
CA LEU A 378 -14.95 15.06 -23.38
C LEU A 378 -16.43 15.43 -23.13
N LYS A 379 -16.76 16.10 -22.03
CA LYS A 379 -18.12 16.65 -21.83
C LYS A 379 -18.42 17.70 -22.90
N GLN A 380 -17.49 18.60 -23.20
CA GLN A 380 -17.67 19.59 -24.25
C GLN A 380 -17.74 18.94 -25.64
N VAL A 381 -17.02 17.84 -25.86
CA VAL A 381 -17.13 17.05 -27.10
C VAL A 381 -18.51 16.46 -27.22
N ALA A 382 -19.08 15.89 -26.15
CA ALA A 382 -20.43 15.33 -26.14
C ALA A 382 -21.49 16.40 -26.46
N GLU A 383 -21.41 17.58 -25.81
CA GLU A 383 -22.30 18.71 -26.06
C GLU A 383 -22.27 19.12 -27.55
N LYS A 384 -21.06 19.29 -28.13
CA LYS A 384 -20.90 19.67 -29.54
C LYS A 384 -21.33 18.59 -30.54
N ALA A 385 -21.30 17.33 -30.15
CA ALA A 385 -21.75 16.19 -30.93
C ALA A 385 -23.21 15.81 -30.65
N GLU A 386 -23.94 16.60 -29.87
CA GLU A 386 -25.33 16.36 -29.46
C GLU A 386 -25.56 15.00 -28.80
N ILE A 387 -24.51 14.48 -28.10
CA ILE A 387 -24.54 13.21 -27.35
C ILE A 387 -25.00 13.50 -25.91
N VAL A 388 -26.18 13.00 -25.51
CA VAL A 388 -26.77 13.23 -24.19
C VAL A 388 -26.00 12.49 -23.07
N LYS A 389 -25.25 11.42 -23.42
CA LYS A 389 -24.52 10.60 -22.47
C LYS A 389 -23.31 11.34 -21.89
N ASN A 390 -23.01 11.06 -20.60
CA ASN A 390 -21.84 11.64 -19.93
C ASN A 390 -20.52 11.01 -20.45
N LEU A 391 -19.99 11.57 -21.53
CA LEU A 391 -18.81 11.03 -22.21
C LEU A 391 -17.58 11.08 -21.31
N THR A 392 -16.97 9.91 -21.10
CA THR A 392 -15.75 9.74 -20.32
C THR A 392 -14.73 8.87 -21.05
N THR A 393 -13.46 8.97 -20.71
CA THR A 393 -12.40 8.15 -21.32
C THR A 393 -12.65 6.65 -21.19
N HIS A 394 -13.34 6.21 -20.13
CA HIS A 394 -13.62 4.78 -19.90
C HIS A 394 -14.74 4.27 -20.79
N MET A 395 -15.60 5.16 -21.28
CA MET A 395 -16.71 4.84 -22.19
C MET A 395 -16.19 4.32 -23.53
N ALA A 396 -15.03 4.78 -24.03
CA ALA A 396 -14.41 4.22 -25.24
C ALA A 396 -14.22 2.70 -25.14
N ARG A 397 -13.78 2.24 -23.98
CA ARG A 397 -13.59 0.81 -23.70
C ARG A 397 -14.91 0.05 -23.59
N HIS A 398 -15.93 0.65 -22.97
CA HIS A 398 -17.27 0.05 -22.87
C HIS A 398 -17.93 -0.05 -24.24
N SER A 399 -17.83 0.99 -25.06
CA SER A 399 -18.35 1.04 -26.42
C SER A 399 -17.69 0.02 -27.33
N PHE A 400 -16.35 -0.13 -27.24
CA PHE A 400 -15.64 -1.19 -27.98
C PHE A 400 -16.14 -2.59 -27.58
N ALA A 401 -16.24 -2.87 -26.29
CA ALA A 401 -16.69 -4.18 -25.79
C ALA A 401 -18.11 -4.51 -26.27
N ASP A 402 -19.02 -3.53 -26.23
CA ASP A 402 -20.39 -3.70 -26.68
C ASP A 402 -20.47 -3.90 -28.20
N MET A 403 -19.74 -3.12 -28.97
CA MET A 403 -19.70 -3.27 -30.43
C MET A 403 -19.11 -4.62 -30.84
N ALA A 404 -18.06 -5.09 -30.16
CA ALA A 404 -17.50 -6.42 -30.42
C ALA A 404 -18.52 -7.53 -30.11
N ARG A 405 -19.28 -7.38 -29.01
CA ARG A 405 -20.37 -8.29 -28.64
C ARG A 405 -21.48 -8.30 -29.71
N LYS A 406 -21.97 -7.12 -30.12
CA LYS A 406 -22.99 -6.99 -31.18
C LYS A 406 -22.53 -7.62 -32.50
N LYS A 407 -21.23 -7.60 -32.77
CA LYS A 407 -20.60 -8.28 -33.93
C LYS A 407 -20.31 -9.75 -33.67
N LYS A 408 -20.87 -10.36 -32.61
CA LYS A 408 -20.74 -11.80 -32.27
C LYS A 408 -19.29 -12.26 -32.06
N VAL A 409 -18.37 -11.35 -31.70
CA VAL A 409 -17.00 -11.72 -31.30
C VAL A 409 -17.06 -12.51 -30.00
N SER A 410 -16.31 -13.62 -29.92
CA SER A 410 -16.35 -14.50 -28.75
C SER A 410 -15.97 -13.75 -27.46
N LEU A 411 -16.58 -14.12 -26.32
CA LEU A 411 -16.25 -13.54 -25.02
C LEU A 411 -14.78 -13.67 -24.69
N PHE A 412 -14.17 -14.77 -25.06
CA PHE A 412 -12.77 -15.06 -24.83
C PHE A 412 -11.86 -14.10 -25.60
N ASP A 413 -12.21 -13.79 -26.85
CA ASP A 413 -11.46 -12.83 -27.67
C ASP A 413 -11.65 -11.41 -27.16
N ILE A 414 -12.89 -11.02 -26.77
CA ILE A 414 -13.14 -9.73 -26.12
C ILE A 414 -12.32 -9.62 -24.83
N GLN A 415 -12.26 -10.67 -24.01
CA GLN A 415 -11.45 -10.70 -22.79
C GLN A 415 -9.97 -10.50 -23.10
N LYS A 416 -9.43 -11.20 -24.10
CA LYS A 416 -8.05 -11.02 -24.55
C LYS A 416 -7.80 -9.62 -25.10
N MET A 417 -8.66 -9.11 -25.98
CA MET A 417 -8.55 -7.76 -26.55
C MET A 417 -8.61 -6.67 -25.47
N LEU A 418 -9.41 -6.86 -24.42
CA LEU A 418 -9.48 -5.96 -23.28
C LEU A 418 -8.38 -6.21 -22.24
N ALA A 419 -7.63 -7.31 -22.37
CA ALA A 419 -6.64 -7.77 -21.40
C ALA A 419 -7.18 -7.79 -19.95
N HIS A 420 -8.35 -8.40 -19.76
CA HIS A 420 -8.91 -8.67 -18.44
C HIS A 420 -8.25 -9.92 -17.85
N SER A 421 -7.79 -9.81 -16.59
CA SER A 421 -7.21 -10.94 -15.87
C SER A 421 -8.27 -11.92 -15.34
N ASP A 422 -9.54 -11.49 -15.24
CA ASP A 422 -10.66 -12.27 -14.71
C ASP A 422 -11.83 -12.21 -15.70
N SER A 423 -12.35 -13.37 -16.05
CA SER A 423 -13.54 -13.54 -16.91
C SER A 423 -14.78 -12.86 -16.31
N LYS A 424 -14.92 -12.84 -14.98
CA LYS A 424 -16.01 -12.13 -14.29
C LYS A 424 -16.08 -10.65 -14.68
N THR A 425 -14.92 -10.01 -14.89
CA THR A 425 -14.87 -8.61 -15.35
C THR A 425 -15.45 -8.44 -16.74
N THR A 426 -15.26 -9.42 -17.63
CA THR A 426 -15.81 -9.40 -18.99
C THR A 426 -17.28 -9.80 -18.98
N GLN A 427 -17.66 -10.73 -18.12
CA GLN A 427 -19.05 -11.16 -17.94
C GLN A 427 -20.01 -10.04 -17.53
N VAL A 428 -19.51 -9.02 -16.82
CA VAL A 428 -20.29 -7.79 -16.51
C VAL A 428 -20.77 -7.08 -17.78
N TYR A 429 -20.06 -7.21 -18.90
CA TYR A 429 -20.50 -6.67 -20.18
C TYR A 429 -21.58 -7.53 -20.84
N LEU A 430 -21.64 -8.83 -20.54
CA LEU A 430 -22.68 -9.73 -21.00
C LEU A 430 -23.97 -9.59 -20.19
N ASN A 431 -23.84 -9.44 -18.87
CA ASN A 431 -25.00 -9.30 -17.98
C ASN A 431 -25.71 -7.95 -18.15
N SER A 432 -25.16 -7.02 -18.94
CA SER A 432 -25.81 -5.78 -19.35
C SER A 432 -26.55 -5.95 -20.69
N PHE A 433 -27.16 -7.14 -20.92
CA PHE A 433 -28.08 -7.31 -22.07
C PHE A 433 -29.14 -6.23 -22.01
N ASP A 434 -29.22 -5.42 -23.07
CA ASP A 434 -30.38 -4.62 -23.35
C ASP A 434 -31.51 -5.55 -23.80
N LEU A 435 -32.73 -5.14 -23.63
CA LEU A 435 -33.91 -5.92 -24.02
C LEU A 435 -33.84 -6.30 -25.50
N GLU A 436 -33.41 -5.38 -26.38
CA GLU A 436 -33.18 -5.63 -27.81
C GLU A 436 -32.31 -6.89 -28.08
N SER A 437 -31.21 -7.02 -27.33
CA SER A 437 -30.29 -8.15 -27.50
C SER A 437 -30.85 -9.48 -26.96
N GLN A 438 -31.77 -9.41 -25.99
CA GLN A 438 -32.51 -10.57 -25.52
C GLN A 438 -33.59 -10.97 -26.54
N ASP A 439 -34.26 -10.00 -27.13
CA ASP A 439 -35.28 -10.22 -28.14
C ASP A 439 -34.65 -10.80 -29.42
N GLU A 440 -33.54 -10.20 -29.92
CA GLU A 440 -32.76 -10.75 -31.04
C GLU A 440 -32.30 -12.20 -30.81
N ALA A 441 -31.80 -12.49 -29.60
CA ALA A 441 -31.38 -13.84 -29.25
C ALA A 441 -32.54 -14.81 -29.14
N HIS A 442 -33.69 -14.34 -28.65
CA HIS A 442 -34.90 -15.13 -28.59
C HIS A 442 -35.44 -15.41 -29.99
N GLU A 443 -35.51 -14.42 -30.87
CA GLU A 443 -35.93 -14.58 -32.26
C GLU A 443 -35.01 -15.53 -33.02
N ALA A 444 -33.68 -15.43 -32.82
CA ALA A 444 -32.71 -16.31 -33.50
C ALA A 444 -32.84 -17.77 -33.11
N VAL A 445 -33.46 -18.13 -31.99
CA VAL A 445 -33.72 -19.52 -31.58
C VAL A 445 -34.88 -20.12 -32.38
N PHE A 446 -35.78 -19.28 -32.90
CA PHE A 446 -36.98 -19.73 -33.62
C PHE A 446 -36.97 -19.36 -35.12
N GLN A 447 -35.88 -18.76 -35.60
CA GLN A 447 -35.65 -18.57 -37.05
C GLN A 447 -34.99 -19.85 -37.59
N ASP A 448 -35.71 -20.61 -38.43
CA ASP A 448 -35.23 -21.77 -39.18
C ASP A 448 -34.14 -21.39 -40.20
#